data_93de528833274415e01a0ba698b4a3f9
#
_entry.id   93de528833274415e01a0ba698b4a3f9
#
_cell.length_a   1.000
_cell.length_b   1.000
_cell.length_c   1.000
_cell.angle_alpha   90.00
_cell.angle_beta   90.00
_cell.angle_gamma   90.00
#
_symmetry.space_group_name_H-M   'P 1'
#
loop_
_entity.id
_entity.type
_entity.pdbx_description
1 polymer ?
#
loop_
_entity_poly.entity_id
_entity_poly.type
_entity_poly.pdbx_seq_one_letter_code
_entity_poly.pdbx_strand_id
1 'polypeptide(L)'
;SERGACPECGAPWRRVVERVRDHGLAPVAGGKTAALAETDRWNRLDRRRKAARAAGEDPDNPFGHGTTLGWQPTCTCGGDPVPCVVLDPFGGSGTVAKVARDLGRSSVLIELNPEYVAIMKKKLRVGEQLDTGVCEYVVREVRA
;
A
#
# COMPACT_ATOMS: atom_id res chain seq x y z
N SER A 1 -0.14 2.07 -8.63
CA SER A 1 1.06 2.74 -8.12
C SER A 1 0.68 3.84 -7.12
N GLU A 2 1.45 4.01 -6.05
CA GLU A 2 1.23 5.07 -5.05
C GLU A 2 1.36 6.48 -5.68
N ARG A 3 2.27 6.64 -6.64
CA ARG A 3 2.46 7.91 -7.34
C ARG A 3 1.38 8.15 -8.40
N GLY A 4 0.90 7.10 -9.04
CA GLY A 4 -0.08 7.20 -10.10
C GLY A 4 0.32 6.44 -11.35
N ALA A 5 -0.33 6.76 -12.45
CA ALA A 5 -0.10 6.19 -13.78
C ALA A 5 0.07 7.29 -14.83
N CYS A 6 0.67 6.93 -15.95
CA CYS A 6 0.80 7.80 -17.10
C CYS A 6 -0.60 8.11 -17.69
N PRO A 7 -0.97 9.38 -17.92
CA PRO A 7 -2.26 9.74 -18.49
C PRO A 7 -2.45 9.24 -19.94
N GLU A 8 -1.37 9.07 -20.69
CA GLU A 8 -1.41 8.69 -22.10
C GLU A 8 -1.59 7.18 -22.30
N CYS A 9 -0.82 6.35 -21.58
CA CYS A 9 -0.76 4.91 -21.80
C CYS A 9 -1.18 4.06 -20.60
N GLY A 10 -1.50 4.67 -19.46
CA GLY A 10 -1.88 3.96 -18.24
C GLY A 10 -0.73 3.24 -17.52
N ALA A 11 0.51 3.33 -18.00
CA ALA A 11 1.66 2.67 -17.39
C ALA A 11 1.90 3.20 -15.97
N PRO A 12 2.07 2.31 -14.96
CA PRO A 12 2.26 2.74 -13.58
C PRO A 12 3.62 3.39 -13.37
N TRP A 13 3.70 4.36 -12.50
CA TRP A 13 4.96 4.85 -12.00
C TRP A 13 5.54 3.86 -10.99
N ARG A 14 6.84 3.61 -11.08
CA ARG A 14 7.56 2.67 -10.21
C ARG A 14 8.32 3.42 -9.13
N ARG A 15 8.22 2.92 -7.91
CA ARG A 15 8.99 3.42 -6.78
C ARG A 15 10.45 3.00 -6.93
N VAL A 16 11.37 3.96 -6.84
CA VAL A 16 12.81 3.72 -6.76
C VAL A 16 13.18 3.61 -5.29
N VAL A 17 13.68 2.46 -4.91
CA VAL A 17 14.02 2.15 -3.52
C VAL A 17 15.50 1.79 -3.45
N GLU A 18 16.22 2.49 -2.60
CA GLU A 18 17.52 2.03 -2.16
C GLU A 18 17.34 0.93 -1.11
N ARG A 19 17.82 -0.26 -1.40
CA ARG A 19 17.82 -1.36 -0.45
C ARG A 19 19.19 -1.46 0.18
N VAL A 20 19.29 -1.10 1.44
CA VAL A 20 20.46 -1.45 2.25
C VAL A 20 20.39 -2.96 2.50
N ARG A 21 21.14 -3.74 1.72
CA ARG A 21 21.35 -5.16 2.02
C ARG A 21 22.33 -5.21 3.19
N ASP A 22 21.79 -5.47 4.36
CA ASP A 22 22.63 -5.76 5.52
C ASP A 22 23.20 -7.19 5.33
N HIS A 23 24.37 -7.27 4.75
CA HIS A 23 25.11 -8.51 4.50
C HIS A 23 25.69 -9.12 5.79
N GLY A 24 25.15 -8.78 6.96
CA GLY A 24 25.65 -9.16 8.28
C GLY A 24 25.43 -10.61 8.72
N LEU A 25 25.13 -11.53 7.82
CA LEU A 25 25.11 -12.96 8.12
C LEU A 25 26.09 -13.71 7.20
N ALA A 26 27.38 -13.49 7.43
CA ALA A 26 28.37 -14.46 6.99
C ALA A 26 28.06 -15.82 7.66
N PRO A 27 28.09 -16.94 6.94
CA PRO A 27 27.92 -18.25 7.54
C PRO A 27 29.03 -18.43 8.59
N VAL A 28 28.63 -18.70 9.83
CA VAL A 28 29.59 -19.00 10.90
C VAL A 28 30.21 -20.37 10.59
N ALA A 29 31.38 -20.35 10.00
CA ALA A 29 32.22 -21.54 9.89
C ALA A 29 32.73 -21.89 11.29
N GLY A 30 32.42 -23.09 11.77
CA GLY A 30 33.10 -23.69 12.93
C GLY A 30 32.25 -23.97 14.15
N GLY A 31 31.82 -25.21 14.35
CA GLY A 31 32.06 -26.03 15.55
C GLY A 31 31.36 -25.67 16.87
N LYS A 32 30.16 -25.03 16.87
CA LYS A 32 29.32 -25.00 18.09
C LYS A 32 28.12 -25.93 17.91
N THR A 33 27.74 -26.63 18.98
CA THR A 33 26.54 -27.45 18.96
C THR A 33 25.34 -26.64 18.49
N ALA A 34 24.49 -27.24 17.67
CA ALA A 34 23.37 -26.54 17.01
C ALA A 34 22.49 -25.73 17.98
N ALA A 35 22.29 -26.20 19.21
CA ALA A 35 21.51 -25.53 20.24
C ALA A 35 22.11 -24.19 20.72
N LEU A 36 23.44 -24.10 20.87
CA LEU A 36 24.10 -22.84 21.28
C LEU A 36 24.10 -21.83 20.15
N ALA A 37 24.24 -22.31 18.91
CA ALA A 37 24.15 -21.42 17.73
C ALA A 37 22.75 -20.85 17.55
N GLU A 38 21.71 -21.57 17.90
CA GLU A 38 20.32 -21.15 17.83
C GLU A 38 20.01 -20.10 18.90
N THR A 39 20.45 -20.29 20.15
CA THR A 39 20.29 -19.30 21.22
C THR A 39 21.02 -18.00 20.92
N ASP A 40 22.22 -18.05 20.37
CA ASP A 40 22.99 -16.88 19.96
C ASP A 40 22.32 -16.15 18.77
N ARG A 41 21.65 -16.89 17.88
CA ARG A 41 20.87 -16.32 16.77
C ARG A 41 19.66 -15.55 17.30
N TRP A 42 18.88 -16.13 18.24
CA TRP A 42 17.73 -15.48 18.86
C TRP A 42 18.13 -14.22 19.63
N ASN A 43 19.18 -14.27 20.42
CA ASN A 43 19.67 -13.13 21.18
C ASN A 43 20.14 -11.98 20.27
N ARG A 44 20.71 -12.28 19.10
CA ARG A 44 21.07 -11.27 18.10
C ARG A 44 19.85 -10.66 17.45
N LEU A 45 18.86 -11.48 17.09
CA LEU A 45 17.60 -11.00 16.51
C LEU A 45 16.84 -10.09 17.49
N ASP A 46 16.77 -10.47 18.76
CA ASP A 46 16.09 -9.69 19.79
C ASP A 46 16.77 -8.33 20.04
N ARG A 47 18.11 -8.30 20.14
CA ARG A 47 18.87 -7.04 20.23
C ARG A 47 18.63 -6.15 19.01
N ARG A 48 18.58 -6.73 17.83
CA ARG A 48 18.37 -6.00 16.59
C ARG A 48 16.95 -5.43 16.51
N ARG A 49 15.92 -6.21 16.91
CA ARG A 49 14.54 -5.75 17.02
C ARG A 49 14.38 -4.59 18.01
N LYS A 50 15.05 -4.67 19.14
CA LYS A 50 15.04 -3.59 20.13
C LYS A 50 15.70 -2.32 19.60
N ALA A 51 16.82 -2.43 18.90
CA ALA A 51 17.51 -1.31 18.27
C ALA A 51 16.67 -0.66 17.17
N ALA A 52 16.06 -1.46 16.29
CA ALA A 52 15.19 -0.96 15.22
C ALA A 52 13.97 -0.20 15.79
N ARG A 53 13.31 -0.75 16.80
CA ARG A 53 12.18 -0.08 17.46
C ARG A 53 12.59 1.23 18.13
N ALA A 54 13.78 1.30 18.73
CA ALA A 54 14.31 2.52 19.33
C ALA A 54 14.62 3.58 18.25
N ALA A 55 14.95 3.15 17.03
CA ALA A 55 15.17 4.01 15.87
C ALA A 55 13.87 4.40 15.13
N GLY A 56 12.70 3.91 15.58
CA GLY A 56 11.41 4.13 14.89
C GLY A 56 11.23 3.29 13.63
N GLU A 57 12.00 2.22 13.48
CA GLU A 57 11.95 1.31 12.35
C GLU A 57 11.09 0.09 12.65
N ASP A 58 10.46 -0.51 11.62
CA ASP A 58 9.73 -1.78 11.76
C ASP A 58 10.70 -2.96 11.72
N PRO A 59 10.97 -3.64 12.87
CA PRO A 59 11.93 -4.74 12.94
C PRO A 59 11.43 -6.02 12.27
N ASP A 60 10.14 -6.11 12.00
CA ASP A 60 9.50 -7.30 11.45
C ASP A 60 9.28 -7.20 9.92
N ASN A 61 9.80 -6.14 9.28
CA ASN A 61 9.77 -5.99 7.84
C ASN A 61 10.77 -6.98 7.17
N PRO A 62 10.30 -8.10 6.60
CA PRO A 62 11.16 -9.13 6.02
C PRO A 62 11.88 -8.67 4.74
N PHE A 63 11.46 -7.53 4.18
CA PHE A 63 12.00 -7.00 2.93
C PHE A 63 13.14 -5.99 3.12
N GLY A 64 13.57 -5.77 4.40
CA GLY A 64 14.60 -4.80 4.74
C GLY A 64 14.11 -3.35 4.67
N HIS A 65 14.90 -2.43 5.22
CA HIS A 65 14.60 -1.00 5.16
C HIS A 65 15.00 -0.47 3.79
N GLY A 66 13.99 -0.18 2.98
CA GLY A 66 14.20 0.47 1.69
C GLY A 66 13.85 1.95 1.79
N THR A 67 14.83 2.81 1.68
CA THR A 67 14.59 4.25 1.55
C THR A 67 14.04 4.57 0.17
N THR A 68 12.88 5.23 0.10
CA THR A 68 12.33 5.68 -1.18
C THR A 68 13.15 6.86 -1.66
N LEU A 69 13.89 6.69 -2.76
CA LEU A 69 14.66 7.73 -3.41
C LEU A 69 13.80 8.60 -4.33
N GLY A 70 12.69 8.06 -4.82
CA GLY A 70 11.80 8.77 -5.72
C GLY A 70 10.90 7.83 -6.52
N TRP A 71 10.36 8.37 -7.59
CA TRP A 71 9.45 7.69 -8.51
C TRP A 71 9.89 7.94 -9.94
N GLN A 72 9.76 6.94 -10.79
CA GLN A 72 10.08 7.09 -12.21
C GLN A 72 8.99 6.45 -13.08
N PRO A 73 8.72 7.02 -14.27
CA PRO A 73 7.80 6.43 -15.23
C PRO A 73 8.32 5.07 -15.71
N THR A 74 7.42 4.18 -16.08
CA THR A 74 7.74 2.91 -16.75
C THR A 74 7.50 2.98 -18.25
N CYS A 75 7.16 4.16 -18.76
CA CYS A 75 6.96 4.46 -20.18
C CYS A 75 7.76 5.68 -20.61
N THR A 76 7.77 5.99 -21.90
CA THR A 76 8.49 7.11 -22.52
C THR A 76 7.56 8.26 -22.94
N CYS A 77 6.30 8.27 -22.51
CA CYS A 77 5.33 9.29 -22.94
C CYS A 77 5.62 10.70 -22.39
N GLY A 78 6.35 10.81 -21.27
CA GLY A 78 6.80 12.10 -20.73
C GLY A 78 5.77 12.92 -19.95
N GLY A 79 4.57 12.38 -19.71
CA GLY A 79 3.53 13.07 -18.94
C GLY A 79 3.69 12.89 -17.42
N ASP A 80 3.23 13.88 -16.65
CA ASP A 80 3.12 13.79 -15.21
C ASP A 80 2.11 12.72 -14.78
N PRO A 81 2.35 12.02 -13.64
CA PRO A 81 1.48 10.95 -13.21
C PRO A 81 0.12 11.48 -12.73
N VAL A 82 -0.95 10.81 -13.14
CA VAL A 82 -2.30 11.05 -12.61
C VAL A 82 -2.66 9.96 -11.58
N PRO A 83 -3.50 10.27 -10.57
CA PRO A 83 -3.96 9.29 -9.61
C PRO A 83 -4.64 8.09 -10.28
N CYS A 84 -4.28 6.87 -9.87
CA CYS A 84 -4.92 5.66 -10.37
C CYS A 84 -6.35 5.54 -9.82
N VAL A 85 -7.25 4.99 -10.63
CA VAL A 85 -8.59 4.56 -10.20
C VAL A 85 -8.48 3.24 -9.44
N VAL A 86 -9.11 3.15 -8.29
CA VAL A 86 -9.17 1.93 -7.47
C VAL A 86 -10.43 1.15 -7.82
N LEU A 87 -10.28 -0.10 -8.26
CA LEU A 87 -11.40 -1.01 -8.49
C LEU A 87 -11.54 -1.96 -7.30
N ASP A 88 -12.73 -2.01 -6.71
CA ASP A 88 -13.10 -2.97 -5.69
C ASP A 88 -14.34 -3.76 -6.15
N PRO A 89 -14.18 -5.04 -6.57
CA PRO A 89 -15.28 -5.87 -7.02
C PRO A 89 -16.16 -6.39 -5.89
N PHE A 90 -15.83 -6.10 -4.63
CA PHE A 90 -16.57 -6.51 -3.44
C PHE A 90 -16.72 -5.33 -2.48
N GLY A 91 -17.42 -4.30 -2.94
CA GLY A 91 -17.46 -2.98 -2.31
C GLY A 91 -17.91 -2.95 -0.85
N GLY A 92 -18.78 -3.90 -0.44
CA GLY A 92 -19.27 -4.03 0.92
C GLY A 92 -19.78 -2.71 1.48
N SER A 93 -19.28 -2.32 2.64
CA SER A 93 -19.65 -1.05 3.29
C SER A 93 -18.92 0.19 2.73
N GLY A 94 -18.16 0.06 1.63
CA GLY A 94 -17.46 1.17 0.98
C GLY A 94 -16.19 1.67 1.67
N THR A 95 -15.52 0.82 2.46
CA THR A 95 -14.30 1.22 3.16
C THR A 95 -13.18 1.58 2.18
N VAL A 96 -13.03 0.81 1.09
CA VAL A 96 -12.03 1.07 0.06
C VAL A 96 -12.26 2.41 -0.62
N ALA A 97 -13.52 2.74 -0.96
CA ALA A 97 -13.86 4.05 -1.54
C ALA A 97 -13.53 5.21 -0.61
N LYS A 98 -13.82 5.05 0.69
CA LYS A 98 -13.48 6.07 1.68
C LYS A 98 -11.97 6.31 1.72
N VAL A 99 -11.17 5.26 1.80
CA VAL A 99 -9.70 5.37 1.83
C VAL A 99 -9.16 5.93 0.50
N ALA A 100 -9.69 5.48 -0.64
CA ALA A 100 -9.30 6.00 -1.95
C ALA A 100 -9.52 7.52 -2.02
N ARG A 101 -10.69 8.00 -1.60
CA ARG A 101 -11.01 9.43 -1.52
C ARG A 101 -10.04 10.18 -0.61
N ASP A 102 -9.80 9.66 0.60
CA ASP A 102 -8.90 10.29 1.58
C ASP A 102 -7.46 10.40 1.04
N LEU A 103 -7.11 9.55 0.06
CA LEU A 103 -5.84 9.57 -0.69
C LEU A 103 -5.92 10.33 -2.02
N GLY A 104 -6.98 11.08 -2.30
CA GLY A 104 -7.17 11.84 -3.54
C GLY A 104 -7.33 10.98 -4.79
N ARG A 105 -7.93 9.78 -4.66
CA ARG A 105 -8.12 8.84 -5.77
C ARG A 105 -9.59 8.60 -6.05
N SER A 106 -9.91 8.37 -7.31
CA SER A 106 -11.22 7.86 -7.71
C SER A 106 -11.31 6.35 -7.42
N SER A 107 -12.53 5.88 -7.19
CA SER A 107 -12.79 4.45 -7.02
C SER A 107 -14.06 4.02 -7.74
N VAL A 108 -14.07 2.76 -8.17
CA VAL A 108 -15.23 2.06 -8.72
C VAL A 108 -15.47 0.85 -7.83
N LEU A 109 -16.67 0.75 -7.26
CA LEU A 109 -17.06 -0.36 -6.39
C LEU A 109 -18.21 -1.11 -7.02
N ILE A 110 -18.17 -2.44 -6.89
CA ILE A 110 -19.25 -3.34 -7.30
C ILE A 110 -19.78 -4.01 -6.03
N GLU A 111 -21.09 -3.95 -5.81
CA GLU A 111 -21.73 -4.59 -4.67
C GLU A 111 -23.08 -5.15 -5.09
N LEU A 112 -23.34 -6.41 -4.76
CA LEU A 112 -24.57 -7.12 -5.12
C LEU A 112 -25.66 -7.03 -4.03
N ASN A 113 -25.22 -6.87 -2.76
CA ASN A 113 -26.18 -6.82 -1.66
C ASN A 113 -26.71 -5.38 -1.48
N PRO A 114 -28.02 -5.14 -1.66
CA PRO A 114 -28.60 -3.81 -1.55
C PRO A 114 -28.47 -3.20 -0.15
N GLU A 115 -28.40 -4.02 0.92
CA GLU A 115 -28.20 -3.53 2.28
C GLU A 115 -26.83 -2.91 2.44
N TYR A 116 -25.78 -3.56 1.87
CA TYR A 116 -24.42 -2.98 1.88
C TYR A 116 -24.36 -1.72 1.02
N VAL A 117 -25.07 -1.68 -0.10
CA VAL A 117 -25.15 -0.45 -0.92
C VAL A 117 -25.77 0.69 -0.13
N ALA A 118 -26.81 0.43 0.68
CA ALA A 118 -27.43 1.45 1.54
C ALA A 118 -26.44 1.96 2.62
N ILE A 119 -25.70 1.04 3.26
CA ILE A 119 -24.66 1.37 4.24
C ILE A 119 -23.55 2.21 3.57
N MET A 120 -23.10 1.80 2.39
CA MET A 120 -22.08 2.48 1.61
C MET A 120 -22.51 3.91 1.26
N LYS A 121 -23.73 4.09 0.74
CA LYS A 121 -24.29 5.40 0.40
C LYS A 121 -24.25 6.35 1.61
N LYS A 122 -24.68 5.87 2.78
CA LYS A 122 -24.66 6.64 4.02
C LYS A 122 -23.24 6.97 4.48
N LYS A 123 -22.34 5.98 4.47
CA LYS A 123 -20.94 6.13 4.91
C LYS A 123 -20.15 7.09 4.04
N LEU A 124 -20.38 7.04 2.73
CA LEU A 124 -19.70 7.89 1.75
C LEU A 124 -20.41 9.24 1.55
N ARG A 125 -21.55 9.45 2.20
CA ARG A 125 -22.38 10.67 2.07
C ARG A 125 -22.76 10.94 0.61
N VAL A 126 -23.18 9.88 -0.09
CA VAL A 126 -23.57 9.98 -1.51
C VAL A 126 -24.77 10.90 -1.68
N GLY A 127 -24.66 11.88 -2.57
CA GLY A 127 -25.69 12.89 -2.80
C GLY A 127 -25.58 14.13 -1.92
N GLU A 128 -24.66 14.16 -0.96
CA GLU A 128 -24.34 15.38 -0.21
C GLU A 128 -23.23 16.15 -0.94
N GLN A 129 -23.37 17.47 -1.05
CA GLN A 129 -22.32 18.31 -1.58
C GLN A 129 -21.19 18.39 -0.55
N LEU A 130 -20.05 17.79 -0.85
CA LEU A 130 -18.89 17.86 0.02
C LEU A 130 -18.07 19.09 -0.38
N ASP A 131 -17.77 19.98 0.57
CA ASP A 131 -16.99 21.21 0.36
C ASP A 131 -15.55 20.97 -0.14
N THR A 132 -15.12 19.72 -0.24
CA THR A 132 -13.78 19.34 -0.67
C THR A 132 -13.59 19.26 -2.19
N GLY A 133 -14.60 19.56 -3.00
CA GLY A 133 -14.49 19.78 -4.45
C GLY A 133 -14.07 18.60 -5.33
N VAL A 134 -13.86 17.40 -4.80
CA VAL A 134 -13.14 16.33 -5.53
C VAL A 134 -13.92 15.03 -5.68
N CYS A 135 -15.09 14.83 -5.05
CA CYS A 135 -15.75 13.52 -5.09
C CYS A 135 -17.23 13.62 -5.45
N GLU A 136 -17.53 13.30 -6.68
CA GLU A 136 -18.88 12.97 -7.10
C GLU A 136 -19.07 11.46 -7.04
N TYR A 137 -20.08 10.98 -6.30
CA TYR A 137 -20.47 9.57 -6.27
C TYR A 137 -21.67 9.35 -7.19
N VAL A 138 -21.47 8.54 -8.20
CA VAL A 138 -22.56 8.10 -9.10
C VAL A 138 -22.87 6.64 -8.76
N VAL A 139 -24.09 6.38 -8.28
CA VAL A 139 -24.57 5.01 -8.07
C VAL A 139 -25.37 4.61 -9.29
N ARG A 140 -24.95 3.54 -9.96
CA ARG A 140 -25.67 2.91 -11.07
C ARG A 140 -26.16 1.54 -10.62
N GLU A 141 -27.46 1.35 -10.66
CA GLU A 141 -28.06 0.03 -10.46
C GLU A 141 -28.15 -0.67 -11.82
N VAL A 142 -27.50 -1.82 -11.93
CA VAL A 142 -27.64 -2.69 -13.10
C VAL A 142 -28.83 -3.61 -12.80
N ARG A 143 -29.92 -3.40 -13.51
CA ARG A 143 -31.08 -4.35 -13.48
C ARG A 143 -30.73 -5.55 -14.36
N ALA A 144 -30.91 -6.74 -13.82
CA ALA A 144 -30.81 -7.99 -14.56
C ALA A 144 -31.96 -8.11 -15.60
#